data_0ca5a98456ac20249c4dfddb662e1215
#
_entry.id   0ca5a98456ac20249c4dfddb662e1215
#
_cell.length_a   1.000
_cell.length_b   1.000
_cell.length_c   1.000
_cell.angle_alpha   90.00
_cell.angle_beta   90.00
_cell.angle_gamma   90.00
#
_symmetry.space_group_name_H-M   'P 1'
#
loop_
_entity.id
_entity.type
_entity.pdbx_description
1 polymer ?
#
loop_
_entity_poly.entity_id
_entity_poly.type
_entity_poly.pdbx_seq_one_letter_code
_entity_poly.pdbx_strand_id
1 'polypeptide(L)'
;LKIHQSGWAFDTILCLARGGMRPGDILSRIFDVPLAIMSTSSYRAESGTVQGHLDIARYITTPKGEIAGRVLLVDDLADTGHTLKAVVDMLKTNYAPISELRSAVIWTKGVSTFQPDYSVEFLPTNPWIHQPFEPYDSMRPSTLMEKWKV
;
A
#
# COMPACT_ATOMS: atom_id res chain seq x y z
N LEU A 1 16.37 3.51 -3.47
CA LEU A 1 17.61 4.13 -3.03
C LEU A 1 17.47 4.74 -1.63
N LYS A 2 16.47 5.59 -1.33
CA LYS A 2 16.28 6.25 -0.02
C LYS A 2 16.28 5.25 1.16
N ILE A 3 15.60 4.11 1.02
CA ILE A 3 15.57 3.06 2.05
C ILE A 3 16.99 2.52 2.29
N HIS A 4 17.71 2.16 1.24
CA HIS A 4 19.08 1.65 1.34
C HIS A 4 20.04 2.70 1.95
N GLN A 5 19.92 3.95 1.53
CA GLN A 5 20.74 5.05 2.04
C GLN A 5 20.50 5.37 3.52
N SER A 6 19.31 5.05 4.05
CA SER A 6 19.02 5.22 5.48
C SER A 6 19.77 4.24 6.38
N GLY A 7 20.38 3.19 5.82
CA GLY A 7 21.04 2.14 6.58
C GLY A 7 20.09 1.23 7.37
N TRP A 8 18.77 1.45 7.26
CA TRP A 8 17.79 0.63 7.97
C TRP A 8 17.57 -0.69 7.23
N ALA A 9 17.81 -1.80 7.92
CA ALA A 9 17.55 -3.14 7.44
C ALA A 9 16.21 -3.64 8.00
N PHE A 10 15.49 -4.43 7.22
CA PHE A 10 14.19 -5.01 7.59
C PHE A 10 14.12 -6.47 7.17
N ASP A 11 13.22 -7.20 7.81
CA ASP A 11 13.14 -8.66 7.72
C ASP A 11 12.03 -9.11 6.76
N THR A 12 11.03 -8.25 6.52
CA THR A 12 9.86 -8.56 5.69
C THR A 12 9.29 -7.28 5.09
N ILE A 13 8.78 -7.38 3.86
CA ILE A 13 7.90 -6.38 3.27
C ILE A 13 6.46 -6.81 3.47
N LEU A 14 5.62 -5.91 3.96
CA LEU A 14 4.17 -6.04 4.00
C LEU A 14 3.55 -5.09 2.99
N CYS A 15 3.01 -5.60 1.90
CA CYS A 15 2.33 -4.75 0.93
C CYS A 15 0.81 -4.70 1.16
N LEU A 16 0.24 -3.53 0.94
CA LEU A 16 -1.21 -3.34 0.95
C LEU A 16 -1.77 -3.65 -0.43
N ALA A 17 -2.63 -4.64 -0.51
CA ALA A 17 -3.29 -4.96 -1.75
C ALA A 17 -4.46 -3.98 -1.96
N ARG A 18 -4.63 -3.44 -3.16
CA ARG A 18 -3.95 -3.79 -4.42
C ARG A 18 -2.78 -2.87 -4.78
N GLY A 19 -2.82 -1.58 -4.38
CA GLY A 19 -1.87 -0.56 -4.81
C GLY A 19 -0.41 -0.92 -4.50
N GLY A 20 -0.15 -1.33 -3.27
CA GLY A 20 1.17 -1.68 -2.78
C GLY A 20 1.79 -2.96 -3.36
N MET A 21 0.99 -3.78 -4.06
CA MET A 21 1.50 -5.06 -4.58
C MET A 21 2.64 -4.89 -5.59
N ARG A 22 2.55 -3.91 -6.48
CA ARG A 22 3.59 -3.67 -7.49
C ARG A 22 4.91 -3.19 -6.90
N PRO A 23 4.91 -2.09 -6.12
CA PRO A 23 6.13 -1.64 -5.46
C PRO A 23 6.63 -2.66 -4.43
N GLY A 24 5.73 -3.37 -3.73
CA GLY A 24 6.09 -4.41 -2.76
C GLY A 24 6.83 -5.60 -3.40
N ASP A 25 6.33 -6.13 -4.52
CA ASP A 25 7.01 -7.22 -5.25
C ASP A 25 8.40 -6.78 -5.72
N ILE A 26 8.51 -5.61 -6.33
CA ILE A 26 9.79 -5.09 -6.83
C ILE A 26 10.79 -4.92 -5.68
N LEU A 27 10.37 -4.30 -4.58
CA LEU A 27 11.24 -4.08 -3.41
C LEU A 27 11.65 -5.40 -2.75
N SER A 28 10.73 -6.38 -2.64
CA SER A 28 11.04 -7.70 -2.10
C SER A 28 12.16 -8.40 -2.88
N ARG A 29 12.12 -8.30 -4.20
CA ARG A 29 13.19 -8.85 -5.06
C ARG A 29 14.51 -8.10 -4.93
N ILE A 30 14.47 -6.76 -4.90
CA ILE A 30 15.68 -5.92 -4.81
C ILE A 30 16.40 -6.11 -3.47
N PHE A 31 15.65 -6.24 -2.37
CA PHE A 31 16.20 -6.39 -1.03
C PHE A 31 16.37 -7.85 -0.60
N ASP A 32 15.92 -8.80 -1.44
CA ASP A 32 15.94 -10.24 -1.16
C ASP A 32 15.31 -10.60 0.20
N VAL A 33 14.12 -10.05 0.45
CA VAL A 33 13.35 -10.29 1.68
C VAL A 33 11.95 -10.84 1.36
N PRO A 34 11.35 -11.62 2.27
CA PRO A 34 10.00 -12.14 2.10
C PRO A 34 8.96 -11.05 1.87
N LEU A 35 7.95 -11.36 1.04
CA LEU A 35 6.78 -10.54 0.79
C LEU A 35 5.57 -11.08 1.53
N ALA A 36 4.99 -10.27 2.40
CA ALA A 36 3.70 -10.50 3.01
C ALA A 36 2.64 -9.58 2.38
N ILE A 37 1.38 -10.00 2.42
CA ILE A 37 0.26 -9.29 1.80
C ILE A 37 -0.86 -9.09 2.80
N MET A 38 -1.40 -7.88 2.86
CA MET A 38 -2.62 -7.54 3.58
C MET A 38 -3.59 -6.83 2.63
N SER A 39 -4.85 -7.23 2.61
CA SER A 39 -5.89 -6.53 1.87
C SER A 39 -6.47 -5.38 2.68
N THR A 40 -6.63 -4.23 2.01
CA THR A 40 -7.42 -3.11 2.49
C THR A 40 -8.43 -2.72 1.42
N SER A 41 -9.63 -2.34 1.82
CA SER A 41 -10.65 -1.83 0.93
C SER A 41 -11.23 -0.54 1.50
N SER A 42 -11.07 0.55 0.77
CA SER A 42 -11.76 1.80 1.06
C SER A 42 -12.92 1.96 0.07
N TYR A 43 -14.14 1.87 0.54
CA TYR A 43 -15.31 2.20 -0.29
C TYR A 43 -15.38 3.71 -0.48
N ARG A 44 -15.15 4.16 -1.71
CA ARG A 44 -15.62 5.49 -2.11
C ARG A 44 -17.11 5.35 -2.41
N ALA A 45 -17.97 5.89 -1.54
CA ALA A 45 -19.36 6.02 -1.88
C ALA A 45 -19.48 6.95 -3.09
N GLU A 46 -20.15 6.49 -4.14
CA GLU A 46 -20.40 7.26 -5.38
C GLU A 46 -21.27 8.52 -5.17
N SER A 47 -21.76 8.71 -3.96
CA SER A 47 -22.52 9.91 -3.57
C SER A 47 -21.99 10.47 -2.25
N GLY A 48 -21.27 11.55 -2.31
CA GLY A 48 -20.51 12.34 -1.33
C GLY A 48 -21.04 12.58 0.09
N THR A 49 -21.76 11.67 0.72
CA THR A 49 -22.38 11.87 2.04
C THR A 49 -22.21 10.73 3.04
N VAL A 50 -21.52 9.64 2.69
CA VAL A 50 -21.20 8.56 3.65
C VAL A 50 -19.69 8.52 3.83
N GLN A 51 -19.22 8.72 5.08
CA GLN A 51 -17.84 8.45 5.46
C GLN A 51 -17.49 7.03 4.99
N GLY A 52 -16.54 6.94 4.04
CA GLY A 52 -16.17 5.66 3.45
C GLY A 52 -15.68 4.70 4.55
N HIS A 53 -16.32 3.55 4.64
CA HIS A 53 -15.91 2.50 5.55
C HIS A 53 -14.57 1.93 5.04
N LEU A 54 -13.57 1.89 5.90
CA LEU A 54 -12.28 1.26 5.64
C LEU A 54 -12.29 -0.14 6.23
N ASP A 55 -12.28 -1.15 5.35
CA ASP A 55 -12.09 -2.53 5.76
C ASP A 55 -10.61 -2.90 5.69
N ILE A 56 -10.08 -3.39 6.81
CA ILE A 56 -8.72 -3.91 6.91
C ILE A 56 -8.83 -5.42 7.19
N ALA A 57 -8.14 -6.23 6.38
CA ALA A 57 -8.13 -7.67 6.58
C ALA A 57 -7.58 -8.03 7.96
N ARG A 58 -8.20 -9.03 8.60
CA ARG A 58 -7.78 -9.53 9.92
C ARG A 58 -6.45 -10.27 9.85
N TYR A 59 -6.14 -10.85 8.70
CA TYR A 59 -5.00 -11.75 8.55
C TYR A 59 -4.03 -11.23 7.51
N ILE A 60 -2.76 -11.46 7.79
CA ILE A 60 -1.65 -11.19 6.87
C ILE A 60 -1.24 -12.53 6.27
N THR A 61 -1.17 -12.59 4.94
CA THR A 61 -0.59 -13.74 4.25
C THR A 61 0.91 -13.58 4.20
N THR A 62 1.64 -14.52 4.78
CA THR A 62 3.11 -14.53 4.82
C THR A 62 3.63 -15.92 4.46
N PRO A 63 4.82 -16.03 3.85
CA PRO A 63 5.42 -17.31 3.51
C PRO A 63 6.00 -18.05 4.71
N LYS A 64 6.19 -17.38 5.85
CA LYS A 64 6.86 -17.94 7.05
C LYS A 64 6.10 -17.56 8.32
N GLY A 65 5.13 -18.37 8.71
CA GLY A 65 4.45 -18.24 10.00
C GLY A 65 3.86 -16.83 10.25
N GLU A 66 4.04 -16.29 11.43
CA GLU A 66 3.56 -14.98 11.81
C GLU A 66 4.53 -13.88 11.35
N ILE A 67 4.00 -12.71 10.98
CA ILE A 67 4.83 -11.56 10.65
C ILE A 67 5.52 -11.03 11.92
N ALA A 68 6.84 -10.83 11.84
CA ALA A 68 7.64 -10.45 13.00
C ALA A 68 8.87 -9.64 12.60
N GLY A 69 9.58 -9.10 13.60
CA GLY A 69 10.82 -8.36 13.38
C GLY A 69 10.59 -6.96 12.80
N ARG A 70 11.50 -6.49 11.98
CA ARG A 70 11.43 -5.18 11.32
C ARG A 70 10.68 -5.29 10.01
N VAL A 71 9.59 -4.56 9.88
CA VAL A 71 8.66 -4.66 8.75
C VAL A 71 8.63 -3.35 7.97
N LEU A 72 8.77 -3.43 6.65
CA LEU A 72 8.52 -2.33 5.73
C LEU A 72 7.10 -2.45 5.17
N LEU A 73 6.21 -1.56 5.59
CA LEU A 73 4.86 -1.44 5.05
C LEU A 73 4.91 -0.67 3.73
N VAL A 74 4.37 -1.24 2.65
CA VAL A 74 4.44 -0.66 1.31
C VAL A 74 3.06 -0.46 0.71
N ASP A 75 2.83 0.76 0.20
CA ASP A 75 1.68 1.10 -0.63
C ASP A 75 2.13 1.94 -1.84
N ASP A 76 1.25 2.22 -2.78
CA ASP A 76 1.58 3.08 -3.92
C ASP A 76 1.45 4.58 -3.57
N LEU A 77 0.46 4.94 -2.76
CA LEU A 77 0.07 6.33 -2.55
C LEU A 77 -0.40 6.61 -1.12
N ALA A 78 0.16 7.65 -0.51
CA ALA A 78 -0.42 8.31 0.65
C ALA A 78 -1.30 9.48 0.17
N ASP A 79 -2.58 9.20 -0.12
CA ASP A 79 -3.57 10.20 -0.55
C ASP A 79 -4.00 11.07 0.64
N THR A 80 -5.06 10.71 1.34
CA THR A 80 -5.45 11.35 2.60
C THR A 80 -4.64 10.85 3.80
N GLY A 81 -3.99 9.71 3.65
CA GLY A 81 -3.20 9.05 4.70
C GLY A 81 -4.02 8.19 5.67
N HIS A 82 -5.35 8.22 5.60
CA HIS A 82 -6.21 7.51 6.56
C HIS A 82 -5.97 5.99 6.55
N THR A 83 -5.86 5.38 5.38
CA THR A 83 -5.60 3.94 5.25
C THR A 83 -4.27 3.55 5.90
N LEU A 84 -3.19 4.24 5.52
CA LEU A 84 -1.87 3.95 6.09
C LEU A 84 -1.85 4.14 7.61
N LYS A 85 -2.44 5.24 8.11
CA LYS A 85 -2.54 5.47 9.54
C LYS A 85 -3.28 4.34 10.25
N ALA A 86 -4.45 3.97 9.77
CA ALA A 86 -5.27 2.92 10.37
C ALA A 86 -4.56 1.55 10.37
N VAL A 87 -3.86 1.22 9.27
CA VAL A 87 -3.07 -0.01 9.18
C VAL A 87 -1.90 0.00 10.15
N VAL A 88 -1.15 1.10 10.23
CA VAL A 88 -0.04 1.23 11.18
C VAL A 88 -0.51 1.09 12.63
N ASP A 89 -1.61 1.74 12.99
CA ASP A 89 -2.19 1.66 14.33
C ASP A 89 -2.66 0.22 14.65
N MET A 90 -3.30 -0.44 13.69
CA MET A 90 -3.75 -1.83 13.81
C MET A 90 -2.58 -2.79 13.96
N LEU A 91 -1.52 -2.64 13.15
CA LEU A 91 -0.32 -3.47 13.24
C LEU A 91 0.37 -3.34 14.58
N LYS A 92 0.55 -2.11 15.09
CA LYS A 92 1.14 -1.84 16.40
C LYS A 92 0.32 -2.41 17.56
N THR A 93 -1.00 -2.48 17.38
CA THR A 93 -1.90 -2.98 18.44
C THR A 93 -1.99 -4.50 18.46
N ASN A 94 -2.05 -5.13 17.28
CA ASN A 94 -2.43 -6.54 17.18
C ASN A 94 -1.28 -7.48 16.81
N TYR A 95 -0.13 -6.96 16.39
CA TYR A 95 1.01 -7.75 15.95
C TYR A 95 2.26 -7.47 16.81
N ALA A 96 2.19 -7.91 18.06
CA ALA A 96 3.28 -7.73 19.04
C ALA A 96 4.67 -8.22 18.57
N PRO A 97 4.79 -9.27 17.73
CA PRO A 97 6.09 -9.69 17.21
C PRO A 97 6.77 -8.69 16.25
N ILE A 98 6.06 -7.67 15.74
CA ILE A 98 6.68 -6.60 14.95
C ILE A 98 7.45 -5.67 15.89
N SER A 99 8.77 -5.69 15.78
CA SER A 99 9.67 -4.88 16.65
C SER A 99 9.84 -3.45 16.16
N GLU A 100 9.82 -3.24 14.84
CA GLU A 100 9.89 -1.93 14.21
C GLU A 100 9.07 -1.93 12.89
N LEU A 101 8.34 -0.87 12.66
CA LEU A 101 7.51 -0.70 11.48
C LEU A 101 7.86 0.63 10.83
N ARG A 102 8.28 0.59 9.56
CA ARG A 102 8.41 1.77 8.70
C ARG A 102 7.56 1.62 7.46
N SER A 103 7.22 2.75 6.86
CA SER A 103 6.33 2.84 5.71
C SER A 103 7.03 3.44 4.49
N ALA A 104 6.68 2.92 3.30
CA ALA A 104 7.18 3.40 2.03
C ALA A 104 6.06 3.51 1.00
N VAL A 105 6.04 4.62 0.27
CA VAL A 105 5.11 4.85 -0.84
C VAL A 105 5.82 5.43 -2.05
N ILE A 106 5.18 5.37 -3.21
CA ILE A 106 5.68 6.07 -4.39
C ILE A 106 5.36 7.56 -4.26
N TRP A 107 4.11 7.91 -3.99
CA TRP A 107 3.68 9.29 -3.87
C TRP A 107 3.08 9.62 -2.50
N THR A 108 3.41 10.80 -2.00
CA THR A 108 2.74 11.40 -0.85
C THR A 108 2.12 12.72 -1.28
N LYS A 109 0.83 12.90 -1.08
CA LYS A 109 0.15 14.16 -1.37
C LYS A 109 0.23 15.13 -0.17
N GLY A 110 0.25 16.43 -0.45
CA GLY A 110 0.29 17.47 0.58
C GLY A 110 -0.91 17.48 1.51
N VAL A 111 -2.04 16.90 1.08
CA VAL A 111 -3.25 16.74 1.90
C VAL A 111 -3.20 15.53 2.83
N SER A 112 -2.18 14.69 2.72
CA SER A 112 -2.05 13.50 3.55
C SER A 112 -1.80 13.86 5.02
N THR A 113 -2.61 13.30 5.90
CA THR A 113 -2.45 13.42 7.36
C THR A 113 -1.45 12.42 7.94
N PHE A 114 -0.95 11.50 7.10
CA PHE A 114 0.08 10.53 7.45
C PHE A 114 1.33 10.80 6.62
N GLN A 115 2.47 10.87 7.29
CA GLN A 115 3.77 11.03 6.63
C GLN A 115 4.49 9.68 6.60
N PRO A 116 4.62 9.04 5.43
CA PRO A 116 5.42 7.83 5.29
C PRO A 116 6.90 8.10 5.59
N ASP A 117 7.59 7.10 6.13
CA ASP A 117 9.04 7.18 6.40
C ASP A 117 9.85 7.36 5.10
N TYR A 118 9.37 6.75 4.03
CA TYR A 118 9.98 6.86 2.70
C TYR A 118 8.93 7.19 1.64
N SER A 119 9.23 8.19 0.85
CA SER A 119 8.43 8.57 -0.32
C SER A 119 9.36 8.86 -1.50
N VAL A 120 8.99 8.40 -2.70
CA VAL A 120 9.76 8.73 -3.90
C VAL A 120 9.54 10.19 -4.23
N GLU A 121 8.27 10.62 -4.28
CA GLU A 121 7.88 11.96 -4.67
C GLU A 121 6.83 12.53 -3.74
N PHE A 122 6.99 13.80 -3.37
CA PHE A 122 6.01 14.59 -2.64
C PHE A 122 5.27 15.52 -3.61
N LEU A 123 3.94 15.44 -3.60
CA LEU A 123 3.06 16.24 -4.43
C LEU A 123 2.41 17.32 -3.54
N PRO A 124 2.81 18.59 -3.63
CA PRO A 124 2.36 19.63 -2.69
C PRO A 124 0.87 19.96 -2.80
N THR A 125 0.26 19.60 -3.91
CA THR A 125 -1.18 19.75 -4.16
C THR A 125 -1.88 18.39 -4.05
N ASN A 126 -3.14 18.32 -4.49
CA ASN A 126 -3.93 17.08 -4.55
C ASN A 126 -4.26 16.68 -6.00
N PRO A 127 -3.24 16.42 -6.86
CA PRO A 127 -3.49 16.02 -8.23
C PRO A 127 -4.10 14.62 -8.28
N TRP A 128 -4.88 14.35 -9.32
CA TRP A 128 -5.21 12.98 -9.67
C TRP A 128 -3.97 12.30 -10.27
N ILE A 129 -3.64 11.11 -9.79
CA ILE A 129 -2.52 10.32 -10.31
C ILE A 129 -3.09 9.24 -11.22
N HIS A 130 -2.83 9.36 -12.53
CA HIS A 130 -3.21 8.34 -13.49
C HIS A 130 -2.24 7.17 -13.45
N GLN A 131 -2.69 6.07 -12.88
CA GLN A 131 -1.94 4.82 -12.87
C GLN A 131 -2.09 4.09 -14.21
N PRO A 132 -1.04 3.41 -14.72
CA PRO A 132 -1.11 2.73 -16.01
C PRO A 132 -2.14 1.60 -16.07
N PHE A 133 -2.60 1.12 -14.93
CA PHE A 133 -3.63 0.09 -14.79
C PHE A 133 -5.03 0.65 -14.47
N GLU A 134 -5.17 1.94 -14.21
CA GLU A 134 -6.44 2.60 -13.91
C GLU A 134 -7.55 2.31 -14.94
N PRO A 135 -7.27 2.27 -16.27
CA PRO A 135 -8.30 1.95 -17.25
C PRO A 135 -8.99 0.59 -17.01
N TYR A 136 -8.29 -0.37 -16.39
CA TYR A 136 -8.84 -1.69 -16.10
C TYR A 136 -9.86 -1.69 -14.94
N ASP A 137 -9.93 -0.64 -14.13
CA ASP A 137 -10.93 -0.53 -13.06
C ASP A 137 -12.35 -0.45 -13.62
N SER A 138 -12.52 0.12 -14.80
CA SER A 138 -13.80 0.25 -15.51
C SER A 138 -13.99 -0.76 -16.65
N MET A 139 -12.94 -1.40 -17.13
CA MET A 139 -13.05 -2.39 -18.20
C MET A 139 -13.65 -3.70 -17.71
N ARG A 140 -14.55 -4.26 -18.50
CA ARG A 140 -15.18 -5.56 -18.27
C ARG A 140 -14.84 -6.49 -19.44
N PRO A 141 -14.91 -7.83 -19.27
CA PRO A 141 -14.61 -8.75 -20.35
C PRO A 141 -15.38 -8.48 -21.65
N SER A 142 -16.65 -8.13 -21.55
CA SER A 142 -17.48 -7.74 -22.72
C SER A 142 -16.89 -6.54 -23.46
N THR A 143 -16.51 -5.49 -22.73
CA THR A 143 -15.90 -4.28 -23.32
C THR A 143 -14.55 -4.58 -23.95
N LEU A 144 -13.78 -5.49 -23.34
CA LEU A 144 -12.49 -5.92 -23.89
C LEU A 144 -12.67 -6.73 -25.18
N MET A 145 -13.66 -7.62 -25.24
CA MET A 145 -13.99 -8.37 -26.47
C MET A 145 -14.35 -7.43 -27.63
N GLU A 146 -15.19 -6.43 -27.38
CA GLU A 146 -15.54 -5.43 -28.40
C GLU A 146 -14.32 -4.65 -28.89
N LYS A 147 -13.46 -4.22 -27.96
CA LYS A 147 -12.24 -3.45 -28.28
C LYS A 147 -11.23 -4.24 -29.10
N TRP A 148 -11.07 -5.53 -28.82
CA TRP A 148 -10.05 -6.37 -29.45
C TRP A 148 -10.61 -7.22 -30.59
N LYS A 149 -11.93 -7.13 -30.88
CA LYS A 149 -12.61 -7.88 -31.96
C LYS A 149 -12.30 -9.39 -31.92
N VAL A 150 -12.32 -9.98 -30.74
CA VAL A 150 -12.12 -11.41 -30.50
C VAL A 150 -13.47 -12.11 -30.38
#